data_acc47d778c82ecc535e058e7711fd1b3
#
_entry.id   acc47d778c82ecc535e058e7711fd1b3
#
_cell.length_a   1.000
_cell.length_b   1.000
_cell.length_c   1.000
_cell.angle_alpha   90.00
_cell.angle_beta   90.00
_cell.angle_gamma   90.00
#
_symmetry.space_group_name_H-M   'P 1'
#
loop_
_entity.id
_entity.type
_entity.pdbx_description
1 polymer ?
#
loop_
_entity_poly.entity_id
_entity_poly.type
_entity_poly.pdbx_seq_one_letter_code
_entity_poly.pdbx_strand_id
1 'polypeptide(L)'
;MRFSPTALVLALSLALVSSSGFGQRRDDQIDPRSLALLHQGETLRAASNFAGAEDLLESALAIDPRNRAAYVALARVAQDQGLPGKAIRFYRDALTLNPNDIVALAGQGEAMVQKGAVERARVNLARINQLCKGTCPPAIALNAAIAKGPPAPIVTAQATTTVPPKGTEAATQKQ
;
A
#
# COMPACT_ATOMS: atom_id res chain seq x y z
N MET A 1 51.57 -42.72 19.92
CA MET A 1 50.81 -42.50 18.65
C MET A 1 51.44 -41.31 17.95
N ARG A 2 52.12 -41.52 16.82
CA ARG A 2 52.80 -40.44 16.06
C ARG A 2 51.81 -39.89 15.05
N PHE A 3 51.29 -38.73 15.31
CA PHE A 3 50.47 -38.01 14.32
C PHE A 3 51.37 -37.51 13.20
N SER A 4 51.06 -37.85 11.96
CA SER A 4 51.84 -37.39 10.82
C SER A 4 51.55 -35.88 10.60
N PRO A 5 52.60 -35.09 10.25
CA PRO A 5 52.43 -33.65 10.08
C PRO A 5 51.44 -33.29 8.96
N THR A 6 51.19 -34.17 8.01
CA THR A 6 50.19 -34.01 6.94
C THR A 6 48.75 -34.02 7.44
N ALA A 7 48.45 -34.80 8.51
CA ALA A 7 47.09 -34.83 9.11
C ALA A 7 46.79 -33.53 9.85
N LEU A 8 47.79 -32.88 10.43
CA LEU A 8 47.64 -31.62 11.17
C LEU A 8 47.38 -30.43 10.21
N VAL A 9 48.02 -30.42 9.06
CA VAL A 9 47.82 -29.39 8.01
C VAL A 9 46.41 -29.49 7.39
N LEU A 10 45.93 -30.74 7.15
CA LEU A 10 44.58 -30.95 6.62
C LEU A 10 43.49 -30.52 7.60
N ALA A 11 43.67 -30.76 8.90
CA ALA A 11 42.72 -30.33 9.93
C ALA A 11 42.67 -28.79 10.09
N LEU A 12 43.82 -28.11 9.94
CA LEU A 12 43.90 -26.66 10.03
C LEU A 12 43.25 -25.95 8.81
N SER A 13 43.35 -26.54 7.61
CA SER A 13 42.75 -25.99 6.39
C SER A 13 41.20 -26.12 6.36
N LEU A 14 40.64 -27.16 7.01
CA LEU A 14 39.16 -27.27 7.14
C LEU A 14 38.57 -26.26 8.11
N ALA A 15 39.31 -25.79 9.10
CA ALA A 15 38.84 -24.82 10.08
C ALA A 15 38.70 -23.39 9.51
N LEU A 16 39.35 -23.07 8.40
CA LEU A 16 39.33 -21.74 7.78
C LEU A 16 38.19 -21.53 6.79
N VAL A 17 37.42 -22.55 6.43
CA VAL A 17 36.29 -22.45 5.48
C VAL A 17 34.95 -22.23 6.16
N SER A 18 34.90 -22.27 7.50
CA SER A 18 33.63 -22.28 8.26
C SER A 18 33.12 -20.92 8.71
N SER A 19 33.57 -19.79 8.18
CA SER A 19 33.11 -18.49 8.66
C SER A 19 32.67 -17.50 7.57
N SER A 20 32.16 -18.00 6.45
CA SER A 20 31.24 -17.18 5.65
C SER A 20 29.85 -17.29 6.24
N GLY A 21 29.67 -16.90 7.50
CA GLY A 21 28.37 -16.65 8.07
C GLY A 21 27.77 -15.49 7.28
N PHE A 22 26.94 -15.79 6.27
CA PHE A 22 25.96 -14.81 5.80
C PHE A 22 25.20 -14.40 7.05
N GLY A 23 25.49 -13.19 7.57
CA GLY A 23 24.83 -12.66 8.75
C GLY A 23 23.34 -12.77 8.51
N GLN A 24 22.68 -13.70 9.21
CA GLN A 24 21.24 -13.79 9.18
C GLN A 24 20.71 -12.42 9.58
N ARG A 25 20.09 -11.73 8.61
CA ARG A 25 19.42 -10.47 8.87
C ARG A 25 18.38 -10.73 9.96
N ARG A 26 18.34 -9.88 10.98
CA ARG A 26 17.29 -9.97 12.00
C ARG A 26 15.93 -9.90 11.30
N ASP A 27 14.99 -10.72 11.71
CA ASP A 27 13.65 -10.81 11.10
C ASP A 27 12.86 -9.49 11.17
N ASP A 28 13.32 -8.53 11.99
CA ASP A 28 12.74 -7.20 12.16
C ASP A 28 13.31 -6.14 11.20
N GLN A 29 14.40 -6.45 10.46
CA GLN A 29 15.05 -5.51 9.56
C GLN A 29 14.54 -5.66 8.13
N ILE A 30 14.07 -4.56 7.56
CA ILE A 30 13.69 -4.48 6.14
C ILE A 30 14.94 -4.52 5.27
N ASP A 31 14.84 -5.20 4.11
CA ASP A 31 15.95 -5.28 3.16
C ASP A 31 16.37 -3.87 2.69
N PRO A 32 17.68 -3.51 2.79
CA PRO A 32 18.17 -2.22 2.32
C PRO A 32 17.87 -1.95 0.84
N ARG A 33 17.81 -2.99 -0.01
CA ARG A 33 17.42 -2.83 -1.42
C ARG A 33 15.94 -2.44 -1.55
N SER A 34 15.06 -3.03 -0.72
CA SER A 34 13.66 -2.66 -0.65
C SER A 34 13.50 -1.20 -0.19
N LEU A 35 14.29 -0.76 0.79
CA LEU A 35 14.27 0.63 1.24
C LEU A 35 14.78 1.60 0.15
N ALA A 36 15.83 1.22 -0.60
CA ALA A 36 16.34 2.05 -1.68
C ALA A 36 15.29 2.25 -2.79
N LEU A 37 14.58 1.17 -3.18
CA LEU A 37 13.51 1.24 -4.16
C LEU A 37 12.31 2.05 -3.64
N LEU A 38 11.96 1.94 -2.37
CA LEU A 38 10.95 2.78 -1.73
C LEU A 38 11.28 4.27 -1.92
N HIS A 39 12.50 4.70 -1.58
CA HIS A 39 12.91 6.11 -1.72
C HIS A 39 12.87 6.60 -3.16
N GLN A 40 13.30 5.75 -4.12
CA GLN A 40 13.21 6.07 -5.54
C GLN A 40 11.74 6.20 -5.99
N GLY A 41 10.87 5.29 -5.55
CA GLY A 41 9.44 5.33 -5.83
C GLY A 41 8.77 6.58 -5.29
N GLU A 42 9.10 6.99 -4.05
CA GLU A 42 8.60 8.24 -3.46
C GLU A 42 9.08 9.47 -4.26
N THR A 43 10.32 9.45 -4.75
CA THR A 43 10.86 10.52 -5.61
C THR A 43 10.08 10.62 -6.91
N LEU A 44 9.80 9.49 -7.58
CA LEU A 44 9.01 9.47 -8.80
C LEU A 44 7.55 9.91 -8.57
N ARG A 45 6.95 9.51 -7.42
CA ARG A 45 5.62 10.00 -7.03
C ARG A 45 5.61 11.52 -6.88
N ALA A 46 6.62 12.10 -6.22
CA ALA A 46 6.75 13.54 -6.06
C ALA A 46 6.92 14.27 -7.40
N ALA A 47 7.55 13.62 -8.39
CA ALA A 47 7.65 14.08 -9.77
C ALA A 47 6.39 13.80 -10.62
N SER A 48 5.31 13.29 -10.00
CA SER A 48 4.05 12.88 -10.67
C SER A 48 4.24 11.77 -11.72
N ASN A 49 5.36 11.07 -11.70
CA ASN A 49 5.57 9.86 -12.49
C ASN A 49 4.99 8.65 -11.74
N PHE A 50 3.67 8.54 -11.73
CA PHE A 50 2.95 7.55 -10.93
C PHE A 50 3.19 6.12 -11.39
N ALA A 51 3.33 5.89 -12.70
CA ALA A 51 3.62 4.56 -13.24
C ALA A 51 5.00 4.06 -12.79
N GLY A 52 6.05 4.87 -12.99
CA GLY A 52 7.39 4.50 -12.52
C GLY A 52 7.49 4.38 -11.00
N ALA A 53 6.73 5.18 -10.26
CA ALA A 53 6.65 5.04 -8.80
C ALA A 53 6.03 3.71 -8.39
N GLU A 54 4.94 3.29 -9.05
CA GLU A 54 4.26 2.03 -8.79
C GLU A 54 5.19 0.85 -9.06
N ASP A 55 5.87 0.81 -10.21
CA ASP A 55 6.82 -0.24 -10.59
C ASP A 55 7.95 -0.42 -9.56
N LEU A 56 8.54 0.69 -9.09
CA LEU A 56 9.61 0.63 -8.09
C LEU A 56 9.10 0.19 -6.71
N LEU A 57 7.92 0.63 -6.32
CA LEU A 57 7.33 0.28 -5.03
C LEU A 57 6.87 -1.18 -5.00
N GLU A 58 6.33 -1.71 -6.10
CA GLU A 58 6.02 -3.13 -6.25
C GLU A 58 7.29 -3.98 -6.23
N SER A 59 8.36 -3.51 -6.90
CA SER A 59 9.68 -4.15 -6.83
C SER A 59 10.24 -4.16 -5.41
N ALA A 60 10.03 -3.08 -4.64
CA ALA A 60 10.41 -3.03 -3.23
C ALA A 60 9.71 -4.11 -2.41
N LEU A 61 8.42 -4.33 -2.65
CA LEU A 61 7.62 -5.36 -1.97
C LEU A 61 7.97 -6.78 -2.46
N ALA A 62 8.37 -6.94 -3.71
CA ALA A 62 8.88 -8.23 -4.22
C ALA A 62 10.18 -8.65 -3.52
N ILE A 63 11.03 -7.67 -3.14
CA ILE A 63 12.27 -7.93 -2.39
C ILE A 63 11.97 -8.17 -0.91
N ASP A 64 11.14 -7.34 -0.28
CA ASP A 64 10.73 -7.52 1.12
C ASP A 64 9.25 -7.19 1.31
N PRO A 65 8.39 -8.21 1.34
CA PRO A 65 6.94 -8.02 1.56
C PRO A 65 6.58 -7.41 2.92
N ARG A 66 7.52 -7.34 3.87
CA ARG A 66 7.33 -6.74 5.19
C ARG A 66 7.56 -5.22 5.16
N ASN A 67 7.98 -4.66 4.03
CA ASN A 67 8.18 -3.23 3.88
C ASN A 67 6.84 -2.48 3.91
N ARG A 68 6.34 -2.25 5.12
CA ARG A 68 5.07 -1.54 5.37
C ARG A 68 5.03 -0.15 4.73
N ALA A 69 6.19 0.56 4.72
CA ALA A 69 6.28 1.89 4.13
C ALA A 69 6.05 1.87 2.61
N ALA A 70 6.43 0.80 1.91
CA ALA A 70 6.16 0.64 0.49
C ALA A 70 4.66 0.48 0.21
N TYR A 71 3.90 -0.25 1.04
CA TYR A 71 2.43 -0.29 0.94
C TYR A 71 1.81 1.10 1.15
N VAL A 72 2.28 1.86 2.14
CA VAL A 72 1.81 3.24 2.38
C VAL A 72 2.12 4.14 1.18
N ALA A 73 3.30 4.01 0.58
CA ALA A 73 3.69 4.77 -0.60
C ALA A 73 2.83 4.42 -1.82
N LEU A 74 2.57 3.12 -2.08
CA LEU A 74 1.63 2.67 -3.12
C LEU A 74 0.21 3.22 -2.91
N ALA A 75 -0.24 3.24 -1.67
CA ALA A 75 -1.54 3.83 -1.34
C ALA A 75 -1.61 5.32 -1.69
N ARG A 76 -0.54 6.07 -1.41
CA ARG A 76 -0.42 7.49 -1.77
C ARG A 76 -0.39 7.69 -3.29
N VAL A 77 0.37 6.85 -4.04
CA VAL A 77 0.34 6.87 -5.51
C VAL A 77 -1.09 6.69 -6.02
N ALA A 78 -1.82 5.71 -5.48
CA ALA A 78 -3.20 5.46 -5.87
C ALA A 78 -4.14 6.64 -5.52
N GLN A 79 -3.92 7.33 -4.39
CA GLN A 79 -4.69 8.54 -4.05
C GLN A 79 -4.40 9.68 -5.02
N ASP A 80 -3.13 9.92 -5.36
CA ASP A 80 -2.71 10.95 -6.30
C ASP A 80 -3.28 10.70 -7.72
N GLN A 81 -3.47 9.43 -8.09
CA GLN A 81 -4.15 9.00 -9.31
C GLN A 81 -5.70 9.10 -9.25
N GLY A 82 -6.28 9.51 -8.11
CA GLY A 82 -7.73 9.53 -7.93
C GLY A 82 -8.37 8.13 -7.83
N LEU A 83 -7.62 7.13 -7.37
CA LEU A 83 -8.05 5.74 -7.20
C LEU A 83 -8.23 5.36 -5.72
N PRO A 84 -9.19 5.97 -4.98
CA PRO A 84 -9.33 5.78 -3.54
C PRO A 84 -9.62 4.32 -3.16
N GLY A 85 -10.27 3.56 -4.03
CA GLY A 85 -10.50 2.13 -3.80
C GLY A 85 -9.22 1.30 -3.78
N LYS A 86 -8.25 1.62 -4.64
CA LYS A 86 -6.92 1.00 -4.69
C LYS A 86 -6.10 1.43 -3.46
N ALA A 87 -6.15 2.71 -3.11
CA ALA A 87 -5.48 3.25 -1.93
C ALA A 87 -5.95 2.57 -0.63
N ILE A 88 -7.27 2.42 -0.41
CA ILE A 88 -7.83 1.73 0.76
C ILE A 88 -7.27 0.32 0.91
N ARG A 89 -7.07 -0.41 -0.19
CA ARG A 89 -6.50 -1.78 -0.15
C ARG A 89 -5.04 -1.75 0.30
N PHE A 90 -4.20 -0.93 -0.30
CA PHE A 90 -2.80 -0.84 0.08
C PHE A 90 -2.60 -0.37 1.53
N TYR A 91 -3.38 0.61 2.00
CA TYR A 91 -3.35 0.96 3.43
C TYR A 91 -3.78 -0.19 4.33
N ARG A 92 -4.77 -0.99 3.94
CA ARG A 92 -5.15 -2.18 4.69
C ARG A 92 -4.00 -3.19 4.77
N ASP A 93 -3.26 -3.40 3.68
CA ASP A 93 -2.11 -4.29 3.65
C ASP A 93 -1.01 -3.78 4.59
N ALA A 94 -0.73 -2.47 4.60
CA ALA A 94 0.13 -1.83 5.58
C ALA A 94 -0.34 -2.05 7.03
N LEU A 95 -1.64 -1.95 7.29
CA LEU A 95 -2.25 -2.16 8.60
C LEU A 95 -2.27 -3.63 9.03
N THR A 96 -2.18 -4.58 8.10
CA THR A 96 -1.98 -6.00 8.42
C THR A 96 -0.60 -6.21 9.04
N LEU A 97 0.42 -5.49 8.57
CA LEU A 97 1.77 -5.54 9.13
C LEU A 97 1.88 -4.77 10.46
N ASN A 98 1.24 -3.63 10.58
CA ASN A 98 1.16 -2.86 11.81
C ASN A 98 -0.24 -2.24 11.98
N PRO A 99 -1.12 -2.86 12.77
CA PRO A 99 -2.48 -2.38 12.99
C PRO A 99 -2.57 -1.00 13.68
N ASN A 100 -1.50 -0.54 14.31
CA ASN A 100 -1.42 0.74 15.01
C ASN A 100 -0.64 1.82 14.24
N ASP A 101 -0.41 1.62 12.95
CA ASP A 101 0.21 2.63 12.12
C ASP A 101 -0.72 3.82 11.90
N ILE A 102 -0.43 4.90 12.61
CA ILE A 102 -1.22 6.14 12.58
C ILE A 102 -1.26 6.75 11.18
N VAL A 103 -0.15 6.66 10.42
CA VAL A 103 -0.06 7.21 9.05
C VAL A 103 -0.95 6.41 8.10
N ALA A 104 -0.91 5.08 8.19
CA ALA A 104 -1.75 4.20 7.39
C ALA A 104 -3.24 4.34 7.75
N LEU A 105 -3.57 4.46 9.05
CA LEU A 105 -4.94 4.70 9.51
C LEU A 105 -5.50 6.03 8.97
N ALA A 106 -4.70 7.10 9.03
CA ALA A 106 -5.12 8.41 8.55
C ALA A 106 -5.32 8.41 7.03
N GLY A 107 -4.31 7.94 6.26
CA GLY A 107 -4.41 7.88 4.80
C GLY A 107 -5.54 6.98 4.33
N GLN A 108 -5.79 5.83 4.99
CA GLN A 108 -6.94 4.99 4.70
C GLN A 108 -8.25 5.73 4.96
N GLY A 109 -8.34 6.48 6.07
CA GLY A 109 -9.49 7.30 6.41
C GLY A 109 -9.75 8.37 5.36
N GLU A 110 -8.72 9.08 4.92
CA GLU A 110 -8.83 10.09 3.85
C GLU A 110 -9.32 9.47 2.53
N ALA A 111 -8.77 8.31 2.13
CA ALA A 111 -9.23 7.59 0.96
C ALA A 111 -10.68 7.09 1.12
N MET A 112 -11.11 6.74 2.33
CA MET A 112 -12.51 6.40 2.62
C MET A 112 -13.44 7.62 2.46
N VAL A 113 -13.02 8.82 2.92
CA VAL A 113 -13.76 10.06 2.69
C VAL A 113 -13.91 10.34 1.20
N GLN A 114 -12.84 10.24 0.43
CA GLN A 114 -12.86 10.41 -1.04
C GLN A 114 -13.85 9.46 -1.71
N LYS A 115 -14.03 8.25 -1.17
CA LYS A 115 -14.99 7.25 -1.66
C LYS A 115 -16.41 7.43 -1.11
N GLY A 116 -16.67 8.42 -0.25
CA GLY A 116 -17.96 8.63 0.41
C GLY A 116 -18.22 7.76 1.65
N ALA A 117 -17.23 6.97 2.08
CA ALA A 117 -17.35 6.08 3.25
C ALA A 117 -16.97 6.81 4.56
N VAL A 118 -17.60 7.95 4.83
CA VAL A 118 -17.23 8.88 5.92
C VAL A 118 -17.31 8.22 7.30
N GLU A 119 -18.33 7.41 7.56
CA GLU A 119 -18.48 6.75 8.86
C GLU A 119 -17.34 5.79 9.17
N ARG A 120 -16.81 5.11 8.17
CA ARG A 120 -15.63 4.25 8.33
C ARG A 120 -14.36 5.08 8.59
N ALA A 121 -14.24 6.25 7.99
CA ALA A 121 -13.15 7.18 8.27
C ALA A 121 -13.19 7.67 9.73
N ARG A 122 -14.38 7.91 10.30
CA ARG A 122 -14.55 8.26 11.73
C ARG A 122 -14.05 7.17 12.67
N VAL A 123 -14.23 5.90 12.31
CA VAL A 123 -13.69 4.77 13.10
C VAL A 123 -12.17 4.83 13.14
N ASN A 124 -11.51 5.06 11.99
CA ASN A 124 -10.06 5.24 11.95
C ASN A 124 -9.62 6.45 12.79
N LEU A 125 -10.31 7.59 12.69
CA LEU A 125 -10.01 8.77 13.49
C LEU A 125 -10.11 8.48 15.01
N ALA A 126 -11.16 7.79 15.45
CA ALA A 126 -11.31 7.40 16.84
C ALA A 126 -10.14 6.54 17.32
N ARG A 127 -9.71 5.58 16.48
CA ARG A 127 -8.53 4.74 16.79
C ARG A 127 -7.24 5.55 16.86
N ILE A 128 -7.01 6.48 15.93
CA ILE A 128 -5.84 7.36 15.97
C ILE A 128 -5.83 8.16 17.27
N ASN A 129 -6.97 8.73 17.68
CA ASN A 129 -7.08 9.51 18.92
C ASN A 129 -6.76 8.68 20.18
N GLN A 130 -7.04 7.38 20.18
CA GLN A 130 -6.66 6.47 21.26
C GLN A 130 -5.14 6.19 21.28
N LEU A 131 -4.49 6.18 20.13
CA LEU A 131 -3.05 5.90 19.98
C LEU A 131 -2.19 7.13 20.24
N CYS A 132 -2.68 8.29 19.92
CA CYS A 132 -1.97 9.57 20.06
C CYS A 132 -2.10 10.15 21.46
N LYS A 133 -0.95 10.42 22.09
CA LYS A 133 -0.88 11.12 23.37
C LYS A 133 -0.46 12.58 23.16
N GLY A 134 -1.39 13.44 22.76
CA GLY A 134 -1.10 14.87 22.49
C GLY A 134 -1.45 15.30 21.08
N THR A 135 -0.78 16.33 20.55
CA THR A 135 -1.02 16.85 19.21
C THR A 135 -0.67 15.80 18.15
N CYS A 136 -1.62 15.44 17.31
CA CYS A 136 -1.48 14.38 16.33
C CYS A 136 -1.82 14.91 14.92
N PRO A 137 -0.81 15.33 14.13
CA PRO A 137 -1.06 15.85 12.80
C PRO A 137 -1.89 14.94 11.88
N PRO A 138 -1.69 13.60 11.86
CA PRO A 138 -2.54 12.71 11.07
C PRO A 138 -4.01 12.72 11.51
N ALA A 139 -4.30 12.85 12.81
CA ALA A 139 -5.68 12.97 13.30
C ALA A 139 -6.31 14.29 12.87
N ILE A 140 -5.55 15.39 12.92
CA ILE A 140 -6.00 16.72 12.50
C ILE A 140 -6.33 16.70 11.00
N ALA A 141 -5.45 16.16 10.17
CA ALA A 141 -5.66 16.04 8.72
C ALA A 141 -6.89 15.22 8.39
N LEU A 142 -7.05 14.04 9.00
CA LEU A 142 -8.21 13.18 8.78
C LEU A 142 -9.51 13.84 9.26
N ASN A 143 -9.50 14.53 10.42
CA ASN A 143 -10.66 15.24 10.89
C ASN A 143 -11.08 16.37 9.93
N ALA A 144 -10.12 17.13 9.38
CA ALA A 144 -10.36 18.14 8.38
C ALA A 144 -10.96 17.54 7.08
N ALA A 145 -10.42 16.39 6.64
CA ALA A 145 -10.96 15.67 5.49
C ALA A 145 -12.42 15.22 5.71
N ILE A 146 -12.72 14.68 6.90
CA ILE A 146 -14.08 14.28 7.30
C ILE A 146 -15.03 15.49 7.33
N ALA A 147 -14.57 16.62 7.87
CA ALA A 147 -15.39 17.84 7.93
C ALA A 147 -15.68 18.42 6.53
N LYS A 148 -14.73 18.34 5.61
CA LYS A 148 -14.92 18.75 4.21
C LYS A 148 -15.89 17.83 3.46
N GLY A 149 -15.96 16.56 3.85
CA GLY A 149 -16.81 15.56 3.21
C GLY A 149 -16.25 15.03 1.89
N PRO A 150 -16.97 14.10 1.25
CA PRO A 150 -16.59 13.53 -0.03
C PRO A 150 -16.63 14.59 -1.14
N PRO A 151 -15.80 14.42 -2.20
CA PRO A 151 -15.90 15.26 -3.39
C PRO A 151 -17.32 15.12 -4.01
N ALA A 152 -17.80 16.20 -4.65
CA ALA A 152 -19.06 16.15 -5.35
C ALA A 152 -19.07 14.99 -6.36
N PRO A 153 -20.18 14.23 -6.46
CA PRO A 153 -20.26 13.15 -7.44
C PRO A 153 -20.07 13.74 -8.83
N ILE A 154 -19.16 13.16 -9.60
CA ILE A 154 -19.05 13.46 -11.02
C ILE A 154 -20.33 12.91 -11.64
N VAL A 155 -21.26 13.78 -11.98
CA VAL A 155 -22.43 13.42 -12.78
C VAL A 155 -21.91 13.15 -14.19
N THR A 156 -21.41 11.94 -14.43
CA THR A 156 -21.30 11.46 -15.80
C THR A 156 -22.72 11.39 -16.31
N ALA A 157 -23.04 12.21 -17.33
CA ALA A 157 -24.30 12.10 -18.05
C ALA A 157 -24.39 10.64 -18.54
N GLN A 158 -25.05 9.80 -17.74
CA GLN A 158 -25.50 8.51 -18.23
C GLN A 158 -26.48 8.84 -19.33
N ALA A 159 -26.11 8.55 -20.57
CA ALA A 159 -27.05 8.50 -21.66
C ALA A 159 -28.19 7.61 -21.16
N THR A 160 -29.32 8.22 -20.87
CA THR A 160 -30.59 7.51 -20.68
C THR A 160 -30.87 6.84 -22.02
N THR A 161 -30.41 5.60 -22.16
CA THR A 161 -30.91 4.72 -23.18
C THR A 161 -32.36 4.43 -22.83
N THR A 162 -33.26 5.35 -23.20
CA THR A 162 -34.67 5.04 -23.35
C THR A 162 -34.70 3.99 -24.45
N VAL A 163 -34.81 2.73 -24.04
CA VAL A 163 -35.14 1.63 -24.95
C VAL A 163 -36.51 1.99 -25.53
N PRO A 164 -36.63 2.24 -26.87
CA PRO A 164 -37.94 2.51 -27.45
C PRO A 164 -38.82 1.26 -27.23
N PRO A 165 -40.10 1.42 -26.92
CA PRO A 165 -40.99 0.30 -26.71
C PRO A 165 -41.01 -0.54 -28.00
N LYS A 166 -40.78 -1.83 -27.86
CA LYS A 166 -40.82 -2.83 -28.94
C LYS A 166 -42.17 -2.68 -29.64
N GLY A 167 -42.13 -2.29 -30.92
CA GLY A 167 -43.34 -2.03 -31.69
C GLY A 167 -44.26 -3.25 -31.68
N THR A 168 -45.54 -3.02 -31.43
CA THR A 168 -46.64 -3.96 -31.63
C THR A 168 -46.68 -4.33 -33.12
N GLU A 169 -46.37 -5.58 -33.42
CA GLU A 169 -46.63 -6.14 -34.75
C GLU A 169 -48.10 -5.94 -35.14
N ALA A 170 -48.30 -5.16 -36.18
CA ALA A 170 -49.60 -5.01 -36.79
C ALA A 170 -50.09 -6.36 -37.33
N ALA A 171 -51.19 -6.87 -36.80
CA ALA A 171 -51.86 -8.03 -37.30
C ALA A 171 -52.32 -7.80 -38.74
N THR A 172 -51.74 -8.51 -39.68
CA THR A 172 -52.16 -8.51 -41.09
C THR A 172 -53.49 -9.23 -41.17
N GLN A 173 -54.59 -8.49 -41.33
CA GLN A 173 -55.87 -9.04 -41.72
C GLN A 173 -55.81 -9.48 -43.19
N LYS A 174 -56.03 -10.79 -43.39
CA LYS A 174 -56.33 -11.37 -44.72
C LYS A 174 -57.80 -11.05 -45.05
N GLN A 175 -57.98 -10.41 -46.23
CA GLN A 175 -59.18 -10.60 -47.05
C GLN A 175 -58.92 -11.60 -48.14
#